data_6b8766ef19e45a3b0aad1ab17deb261e
#
_entry.id   6b8766ef19e45a3b0aad1ab17deb261e
#
_cell.length_a   1.000
_cell.length_b   1.000
_cell.length_c   1.000
_cell.angle_alpha   90.00
_cell.angle_beta   90.00
_cell.angle_gamma   90.00
#
_symmetry.space_group_name_H-M   'P 1'
#
loop_
_entity.id
_entity.type
_entity.pdbx_description
1 polymer ?
#
loop_
_entity_poly.entity_id
_entity_poly.type
_entity_poly.pdbx_seq_one_letter_code
_entity_poly.pdbx_strand_id
1 'polypeptide(L)'
;MEGKCIVSSCGKAASKCCGSCGWVRYCSAECQKEDWKQHHKRTECVNMKKLSSVNLTEEKFTEVVYKILIISYRLSANGEDERNIDLLKECIDFVRDRLGRLDCKDSHSMIGDSVKLNDIKLCRLLVDLGLVYFKMARSSESDDHGISYLFEAREMLVQRKDAGNDDMVIWELFFACDDHLCALYARRCQLEKAKYHAVQFVATARQYKGRDQADRLIGALSRLSASLHLESNYPESLAVAEESYILASKHYSPAHSTVLSASREMISCLMAMKDYSTADTYCRMNYANVIDPMNAGEYDVKDRVFTMGQLVDIWLAKEPDDDEIVEKTLADEAIDLSRRMYALNKENLHTYINFDRLYKLCQVLLKANQLTEETEGLLHQLVKCCTAENFFDGDRIRNSMCNLGDLYLRLYNSLPMGEKSTIALENLELCEKKMLELESCNDGSVGYIMGSQRIKPYFKNNTELCI
;
A
#
# COMPACT_ATOMS: atom_id res chain seq x y z
N MET A 1 22.99 -22.31 -8.27
CA MET A 1 22.12 -21.62 -7.30
C MET A 1 21.45 -22.67 -6.44
N GLU A 2 21.71 -22.65 -5.15
CA GLU A 2 21.03 -23.53 -4.19
C GLU A 2 19.67 -22.87 -3.85
N GLY A 3 18.59 -23.37 -4.48
CA GLY A 3 17.24 -22.90 -4.19
C GLY A 3 16.69 -23.52 -2.90
N LYS A 4 15.75 -22.86 -2.22
CA LYS A 4 15.00 -23.43 -1.10
C LYS A 4 13.95 -24.43 -1.60
N CYS A 5 13.57 -25.39 -0.75
CA CYS A 5 12.47 -26.32 -1.01
C CYS A 5 11.17 -25.54 -1.20
N ILE A 6 10.40 -25.87 -2.25
CA ILE A 6 9.15 -25.16 -2.59
C ILE A 6 8.05 -25.35 -1.54
N VAL A 7 8.13 -26.38 -0.72
CA VAL A 7 7.19 -26.56 0.40
C VAL A 7 7.48 -25.53 1.48
N SER A 8 6.61 -24.53 1.58
CA SER A 8 6.77 -23.33 2.41
C SER A 8 7.04 -23.64 3.90
N SER A 9 6.47 -24.71 4.43
CA SER A 9 6.68 -25.18 5.80
C SER A 9 8.05 -25.83 6.06
N CYS A 10 8.81 -26.14 4.97
CA CYS A 10 10.04 -26.96 5.11
C CYS A 10 11.31 -26.16 5.40
N GLY A 11 11.51 -24.99 4.80
CA GLY A 11 12.67 -24.10 5.03
C GLY A 11 14.06 -24.65 4.64
N LYS A 12 14.18 -25.89 4.14
CA LYS A 12 15.46 -26.55 3.83
C LYS A 12 15.93 -26.23 2.40
N ALA A 13 17.25 -26.30 2.18
CA ALA A 13 17.81 -26.19 0.84
C ALA A 13 17.29 -27.31 -0.06
N ALA A 14 16.94 -26.98 -1.32
CA ALA A 14 16.41 -27.92 -2.29
C ALA A 14 17.55 -28.60 -3.06
N SER A 15 17.62 -29.93 -2.97
CA SER A 15 18.66 -30.72 -3.63
C SER A 15 18.16 -31.51 -4.84
N LYS A 16 16.85 -31.62 -5.06
CA LYS A 16 16.23 -32.44 -6.11
C LYS A 16 15.21 -31.64 -6.90
N CYS A 17 15.13 -31.88 -8.21
CA CYS A 17 14.09 -31.32 -9.08
C CYS A 17 12.97 -32.33 -9.30
N CYS A 18 11.77 -31.83 -9.65
CA CYS A 18 10.71 -32.69 -10.13
C CYS A 18 11.13 -33.43 -11.38
N GLY A 19 11.15 -34.77 -11.33
CA GLY A 19 11.59 -35.60 -12.46
C GLY A 19 10.72 -35.50 -13.70
N SER A 20 9.51 -34.93 -13.60
CA SER A 20 8.58 -34.77 -14.71
C SER A 20 8.75 -33.46 -15.47
N CYS A 21 8.87 -32.31 -14.78
CA CYS A 21 9.03 -31.00 -15.43
C CYS A 21 10.44 -30.41 -15.32
N GLY A 22 11.27 -30.89 -14.40
CA GLY A 22 12.61 -30.37 -14.14
C GLY A 22 12.66 -29.02 -13.40
N TRP A 23 11.52 -28.40 -13.12
CA TRP A 23 11.43 -27.00 -12.71
C TRP A 23 11.31 -26.81 -11.19
N VAL A 24 10.40 -27.53 -10.57
CA VAL A 24 10.15 -27.38 -9.14
C VAL A 24 11.19 -28.15 -8.33
N ARG A 25 11.74 -27.51 -7.30
CA ARG A 25 12.84 -28.05 -6.47
C ARG A 25 12.35 -28.44 -5.09
N TYR A 26 12.84 -29.58 -4.61
CA TYR A 26 12.50 -30.18 -3.31
C TYR A 26 13.76 -30.57 -2.55
N CYS A 27 13.68 -30.51 -1.22
CA CYS A 27 14.78 -31.04 -0.37
C CYS A 27 14.73 -32.56 -0.24
N SER A 28 13.53 -33.16 -0.35
CA SER A 28 13.32 -34.60 -0.18
C SER A 28 12.17 -35.13 -1.05
N ALA A 29 12.08 -36.47 -1.13
CA ALA A 29 10.97 -37.15 -1.81
C ALA A 29 9.62 -36.96 -1.07
N GLU A 30 9.66 -36.79 0.26
CA GLU A 30 8.49 -36.55 1.08
C GLU A 30 7.86 -35.19 0.74
N CYS A 31 8.67 -34.13 0.70
CA CYS A 31 8.22 -32.80 0.29
C CYS A 31 7.67 -32.80 -1.15
N GLN A 32 8.32 -33.50 -2.06
CA GLN A 32 7.79 -33.66 -3.43
C GLN A 32 6.44 -34.38 -3.43
N LYS A 33 6.26 -35.39 -2.60
CA LYS A 33 5.04 -36.20 -2.52
C LYS A 33 3.87 -35.42 -1.92
N GLU A 34 4.16 -34.56 -0.96
CA GLU A 34 3.19 -33.65 -0.34
C GLU A 34 2.69 -32.62 -1.34
N ASP A 35 3.61 -31.83 -1.93
CA ASP A 35 3.28 -30.79 -2.93
C ASP A 35 2.66 -31.40 -4.19
N TRP A 36 3.11 -32.58 -4.61
CA TRP A 36 2.58 -33.27 -5.78
C TRP A 36 1.09 -33.56 -5.68
N LYS A 37 0.61 -33.96 -4.49
CA LYS A 37 -0.80 -34.28 -4.28
C LYS A 37 -1.67 -33.02 -4.22
N GLN A 38 -1.16 -31.97 -3.59
CA GLN A 38 -1.93 -30.76 -3.30
C GLN A 38 -1.98 -29.80 -4.48
N HIS A 39 -0.86 -29.55 -5.16
CA HIS A 39 -0.71 -28.44 -6.09
C HIS A 39 -0.03 -28.80 -7.42
N HIS A 40 1.17 -29.36 -7.38
CA HIS A 40 2.06 -29.42 -8.54
C HIS A 40 1.57 -30.31 -9.68
N LYS A 41 0.99 -31.48 -9.39
CA LYS A 41 0.64 -32.49 -10.40
C LYS A 41 -0.39 -32.00 -11.43
N ARG A 42 -1.44 -31.33 -10.98
CA ARG A 42 -2.63 -31.06 -11.81
C ARG A 42 -2.52 -29.82 -12.68
N THR A 43 -1.75 -28.84 -12.26
CA THR A 43 -1.70 -27.52 -12.91
C THR A 43 -0.32 -27.11 -13.35
N GLU A 44 0.65 -27.07 -12.44
CA GLU A 44 1.98 -26.52 -12.72
C GLU A 44 2.83 -27.46 -13.55
N CYS A 45 3.03 -28.70 -13.10
CA CYS A 45 3.92 -29.65 -13.74
C CYS A 45 3.58 -29.91 -15.20
N VAL A 46 2.28 -30.01 -15.52
CA VAL A 46 1.82 -30.25 -16.89
C VAL A 46 2.11 -29.06 -17.80
N ASN A 47 1.91 -27.84 -17.31
CA ASN A 47 2.14 -26.63 -18.10
C ASN A 47 3.64 -26.33 -18.25
N MET A 48 4.42 -26.48 -17.20
CA MET A 48 5.88 -26.31 -17.25
C MET A 48 6.54 -27.35 -18.16
N LYS A 49 6.11 -28.60 -18.12
CA LYS A 49 6.55 -29.63 -19.06
C LYS A 49 6.22 -29.29 -20.52
N LYS A 50 5.07 -28.67 -20.76
CA LYS A 50 4.71 -28.20 -22.10
C LYS A 50 5.57 -27.05 -22.57
N LEU A 51 5.90 -26.09 -21.69
CA LEU A 51 6.82 -24.99 -22.01
C LEU A 51 8.19 -25.49 -22.45
N SER A 52 8.74 -26.48 -21.76
CA SER A 52 10.09 -27.01 -22.07
C SER A 52 10.13 -27.82 -23.38
N SER A 53 9.00 -28.07 -24.06
CA SER A 53 9.02 -28.77 -25.32
C SER A 53 9.45 -27.88 -26.48
N VAL A 54 10.53 -28.26 -27.18
CA VAL A 54 11.17 -27.47 -28.25
C VAL A 54 10.25 -27.19 -29.45
N ASN A 55 9.18 -27.95 -29.62
CA ASN A 55 8.29 -27.93 -30.80
C ASN A 55 6.88 -27.39 -30.52
N LEU A 56 6.73 -26.45 -29.56
CA LEU A 56 5.45 -25.79 -29.32
C LEU A 56 5.08 -24.88 -30.50
N THR A 57 3.90 -25.11 -31.09
CA THR A 57 3.29 -24.13 -32.00
C THR A 57 3.01 -22.83 -31.23
N GLU A 58 2.92 -21.69 -31.91
CA GLU A 58 2.67 -20.39 -31.28
C GLU A 58 1.36 -20.37 -30.49
N GLU A 59 0.30 -21.00 -31.01
CA GLU A 59 -0.99 -21.13 -30.35
C GLU A 59 -0.88 -21.88 -29.01
N LYS A 60 -0.21 -23.03 -29.00
CA LYS A 60 0.02 -23.82 -27.77
C LYS A 60 0.91 -23.13 -26.77
N PHE A 61 1.90 -22.39 -27.24
CA PHE A 61 2.75 -21.57 -26.38
C PHE A 61 1.93 -20.48 -25.70
N THR A 62 1.11 -19.75 -26.46
CA THR A 62 0.19 -18.73 -25.93
C THR A 62 -0.75 -19.31 -24.87
N GLU A 63 -1.35 -20.46 -25.13
CA GLU A 63 -2.22 -21.14 -24.17
C GLU A 63 -1.50 -21.49 -22.87
N VAL A 64 -0.24 -21.93 -22.95
CA VAL A 64 0.54 -22.31 -21.76
C VAL A 64 0.94 -21.08 -20.95
N VAL A 65 1.42 -20.00 -21.58
CA VAL A 65 1.74 -18.74 -20.89
C VAL A 65 0.50 -18.20 -20.18
N TYR A 66 -0.65 -18.18 -20.85
CA TYR A 66 -1.92 -17.76 -20.24
C TYR A 66 -2.31 -18.58 -19.01
N LYS A 67 -2.13 -19.91 -19.07
CA LYS A 67 -2.39 -20.77 -17.91
C LYS A 67 -1.44 -20.49 -16.74
N ILE A 68 -0.18 -20.17 -17.03
CA ILE A 68 0.79 -19.77 -15.99
C ILE A 68 0.35 -18.48 -15.33
N LEU A 69 -0.11 -17.48 -16.09
CA LEU A 69 -0.65 -16.24 -15.53
C LEU A 69 -1.85 -16.49 -14.61
N ILE A 70 -2.75 -17.42 -14.97
CA ILE A 70 -3.85 -17.82 -14.08
C ILE A 70 -3.33 -18.47 -12.79
N ILE A 71 -2.30 -19.30 -12.88
CA ILE A 71 -1.68 -19.94 -11.71
C ILE A 71 -1.03 -18.86 -10.83
N SER A 72 -0.28 -17.93 -11.42
CA SER A 72 0.34 -16.80 -10.75
C SER A 72 -0.70 -15.98 -9.97
N TYR A 73 -1.82 -15.65 -10.59
CA TYR A 73 -2.91 -14.93 -9.91
C TYR A 73 -3.44 -15.71 -8.68
N ARG A 74 -3.60 -17.02 -8.79
CA ARG A 74 -4.07 -17.87 -7.67
C ARG A 74 -3.04 -17.95 -6.55
N LEU A 75 -1.75 -18.10 -6.87
CA LEU A 75 -0.67 -18.11 -5.88
C LEU A 75 -0.61 -16.78 -5.11
N SER A 76 -0.72 -15.67 -5.82
CA SER A 76 -0.79 -14.33 -5.21
C SER A 76 -2.03 -14.16 -4.30
N ALA A 77 -3.18 -14.68 -4.71
CA ALA A 77 -4.42 -14.64 -3.92
C ALA A 77 -4.32 -15.49 -2.63
N ASN A 78 -3.52 -16.57 -2.67
CA ASN A 78 -3.27 -17.43 -1.52
C ASN A 78 -2.11 -16.97 -0.62
N GLY A 79 -1.40 -15.88 -0.99
CA GLY A 79 -0.21 -15.41 -0.26
C GLY A 79 1.05 -16.28 -0.47
N GLU A 80 1.09 -17.08 -1.56
CA GLU A 80 2.22 -17.92 -1.93
C GLU A 80 3.21 -17.14 -2.84
N ASP A 81 3.60 -15.94 -2.40
CA ASP A 81 4.33 -14.99 -3.26
C ASP A 81 5.73 -15.48 -3.65
N GLU A 82 6.49 -16.13 -2.76
CA GLU A 82 7.82 -16.69 -3.10
C GLU A 82 7.72 -17.73 -4.23
N ARG A 83 6.75 -18.62 -4.14
CA ARG A 83 6.49 -19.64 -5.16
C ARG A 83 6.06 -19.00 -6.48
N ASN A 84 5.28 -17.95 -6.41
CA ASN A 84 4.85 -17.20 -7.57
C ASN A 84 6.02 -16.50 -8.28
N ILE A 85 6.95 -15.93 -7.52
CA ILE A 85 8.19 -15.34 -8.04
C ILE A 85 9.00 -16.38 -8.82
N ASP A 86 9.23 -17.54 -8.24
CA ASP A 86 10.00 -18.60 -8.90
C ASP A 86 9.33 -19.04 -10.21
N LEU A 87 8.01 -19.24 -10.19
CA LEU A 87 7.22 -19.60 -11.37
C LEU A 87 7.35 -18.55 -12.49
N LEU A 88 7.18 -17.28 -12.15
CA LEU A 88 7.22 -16.19 -13.13
C LEU A 88 8.63 -15.99 -13.70
N LYS A 89 9.68 -16.03 -12.86
CA LYS A 89 11.09 -15.94 -13.32
C LYS A 89 11.42 -17.02 -14.33
N GLU A 90 11.09 -18.26 -14.02
CA GLU A 90 11.36 -19.38 -14.91
C GLU A 90 10.58 -19.25 -16.24
N CYS A 91 9.34 -18.77 -16.18
CA CYS A 91 8.56 -18.51 -17.38
C CYS A 91 9.16 -17.38 -18.24
N ILE A 92 9.63 -16.30 -17.59
CA ILE A 92 10.31 -15.18 -18.25
C ILE A 92 11.57 -15.66 -18.97
N ASP A 93 12.43 -16.43 -18.30
CA ASP A 93 13.67 -16.95 -18.87
C ASP A 93 13.38 -17.84 -20.09
N PHE A 94 12.33 -18.63 -20.01
CA PHE A 94 11.89 -19.46 -21.14
C PHE A 94 11.37 -18.62 -22.32
N VAL A 95 10.59 -17.56 -22.07
CA VAL A 95 10.10 -16.67 -23.14
C VAL A 95 11.27 -15.92 -23.78
N ARG A 96 12.24 -15.45 -22.99
CA ARG A 96 13.46 -14.77 -23.49
C ARG A 96 14.28 -15.71 -24.39
N ASP A 97 14.51 -16.97 -23.97
CA ASP A 97 15.24 -17.95 -24.76
C ASP A 97 14.50 -18.27 -26.08
N ARG A 98 13.17 -18.31 -26.06
CA ARG A 98 12.38 -18.48 -27.29
C ARG A 98 12.51 -17.28 -28.23
N LEU A 99 12.45 -16.04 -27.71
CA LEU A 99 12.65 -14.82 -28.49
C LEU A 99 14.03 -14.81 -29.13
N GLY A 100 15.10 -15.07 -28.37
CA GLY A 100 16.47 -15.12 -28.89
C GLY A 100 16.67 -16.17 -30.01
N ARG A 101 15.93 -17.27 -29.97
CA ARG A 101 15.92 -18.28 -31.05
C ARG A 101 15.16 -17.83 -32.30
N LEU A 102 14.14 -16.99 -32.16
CA LEU A 102 13.38 -16.44 -33.29
C LEU A 102 14.15 -15.33 -34.00
N ASP A 103 14.87 -14.49 -33.28
CA ASP A 103 15.70 -13.41 -33.83
C ASP A 103 16.88 -13.94 -34.67
N CYS A 104 17.35 -15.16 -34.41
CA CYS A 104 18.41 -15.82 -35.15
C CYS A 104 17.97 -16.48 -36.47
N LYS A 105 16.67 -16.60 -36.75
CA LYS A 105 16.13 -17.28 -37.93
C LYS A 105 15.38 -16.31 -38.83
N ASP A 106 16.10 -15.74 -39.76
CA ASP A 106 15.67 -15.07 -40.99
C ASP A 106 14.47 -14.05 -40.97
N SER A 107 14.76 -12.93 -41.62
CA SER A 107 14.03 -11.68 -41.82
C SER A 107 12.80 -11.76 -42.76
N HIS A 108 11.92 -12.77 -42.69
CA HIS A 108 10.69 -12.79 -43.49
C HIS A 108 9.42 -12.51 -42.69
N SER A 109 8.48 -11.77 -43.30
CA SER A 109 7.35 -11.04 -42.72
C SER A 109 6.44 -11.78 -41.71
N MET A 110 6.29 -13.09 -41.80
CA MET A 110 5.47 -13.87 -40.85
C MET A 110 6.13 -14.07 -39.47
N ILE A 111 7.47 -13.95 -39.40
CA ILE A 111 8.21 -14.08 -38.15
C ILE A 111 8.07 -12.81 -37.30
N GLY A 112 7.94 -11.65 -37.96
CA GLY A 112 7.73 -10.35 -37.30
C GLY A 112 6.51 -10.31 -36.37
N ASP A 113 5.40 -10.91 -36.77
CA ASP A 113 4.18 -10.93 -35.94
C ASP A 113 4.28 -11.90 -34.75
N SER A 114 4.98 -13.03 -34.94
CA SER A 114 5.23 -13.98 -33.83
C SER A 114 6.18 -13.38 -32.78
N VAL A 115 7.22 -12.66 -33.19
CA VAL A 115 8.13 -11.92 -32.27
C VAL A 115 7.36 -10.85 -31.51
N LYS A 116 6.54 -10.05 -32.21
CA LYS A 116 5.69 -8.99 -31.59
C LYS A 116 4.78 -9.56 -30.51
N LEU A 117 4.13 -10.67 -30.77
CA LEU A 117 3.20 -11.31 -29.82
C LEU A 117 3.93 -11.86 -28.58
N ASN A 118 5.13 -12.41 -28.76
CA ASN A 118 5.94 -12.94 -27.67
C ASN A 118 6.52 -11.83 -26.77
N ASP A 119 6.86 -10.68 -27.34
CA ASP A 119 7.28 -9.50 -26.55
C ASP A 119 6.17 -8.99 -25.65
N ILE A 120 4.92 -8.93 -26.12
CA ILE A 120 3.77 -8.54 -25.30
C ILE A 120 3.56 -9.52 -24.13
N LYS A 121 3.74 -10.84 -24.39
CA LYS A 121 3.68 -11.85 -23.33
C LYS A 121 4.80 -11.67 -22.33
N LEU A 122 6.00 -11.36 -22.77
CA LEU A 122 7.13 -11.06 -21.89
C LEU A 122 6.83 -9.81 -21.05
N CYS A 123 6.37 -8.71 -21.65
CA CYS A 123 5.95 -7.52 -20.91
C CYS A 123 4.92 -7.86 -19.83
N ARG A 124 3.91 -8.67 -20.15
CA ARG A 124 2.89 -9.08 -19.18
C ARG A 124 3.48 -9.84 -18.00
N LEU A 125 4.36 -10.82 -18.27
CA LEU A 125 5.03 -11.59 -17.21
C LEU A 125 5.92 -10.72 -16.34
N LEU A 126 6.65 -9.76 -16.92
CA LEU A 126 7.48 -8.81 -16.19
C LEU A 126 6.61 -7.90 -15.30
N VAL A 127 5.47 -7.42 -15.80
CA VAL A 127 4.52 -6.62 -15.01
C VAL A 127 3.97 -7.46 -13.84
N ASP A 128 3.51 -8.69 -14.11
CA ASP A 128 2.96 -9.54 -13.04
C ASP A 128 4.01 -9.88 -11.99
N LEU A 129 5.27 -10.12 -12.37
CA LEU A 129 6.38 -10.32 -11.44
C LEU A 129 6.69 -9.07 -10.61
N GLY A 130 6.71 -7.89 -11.25
CA GLY A 130 6.86 -6.61 -10.56
C GLY A 130 5.75 -6.37 -9.53
N LEU A 131 4.50 -6.76 -9.85
CA LEU A 131 3.36 -6.67 -8.94
C LEU A 131 3.47 -7.63 -7.74
N VAL A 132 4.01 -8.83 -7.93
CA VAL A 132 4.24 -9.75 -6.82
C VAL A 132 5.26 -9.16 -5.85
N TYR A 133 6.38 -8.61 -6.35
CA TYR A 133 7.37 -7.92 -5.53
C TYR A 133 6.78 -6.69 -4.83
N PHE A 134 5.94 -5.92 -5.51
CA PHE A 134 5.23 -4.79 -4.90
C PHE A 134 4.35 -5.21 -3.71
N LYS A 135 3.63 -6.34 -3.83
CA LYS A 135 2.78 -6.87 -2.74
C LYS A 135 3.59 -7.40 -1.58
N MET A 136 4.71 -8.03 -1.83
CA MET A 136 5.58 -8.55 -0.77
C MET A 136 6.14 -7.46 0.13
N ALA A 137 6.38 -6.26 -0.37
CA ALA A 137 6.69 -4.97 0.31
C ALA A 137 7.42 -5.07 1.68
N ARG A 138 8.24 -6.10 1.89
CA ARG A 138 8.85 -6.40 3.19
C ARG A 138 10.30 -5.95 3.29
N SER A 139 10.92 -5.57 2.17
CA SER A 139 12.31 -5.14 2.14
C SER A 139 12.57 -4.18 0.99
N SER A 140 13.59 -3.34 1.17
CA SER A 140 14.16 -2.46 0.16
C SER A 140 14.55 -3.24 -1.11
N GLU A 141 15.08 -4.44 -0.97
CA GLU A 141 15.51 -5.32 -2.05
C GLU A 141 14.31 -5.79 -2.91
N SER A 142 13.17 -6.10 -2.27
CA SER A 142 11.95 -6.47 -3.00
C SER A 142 11.44 -5.33 -3.87
N ASP A 143 11.50 -4.08 -3.36
CA ASP A 143 11.12 -2.90 -4.12
C ASP A 143 12.06 -2.67 -5.31
N ASP A 144 13.37 -2.83 -5.14
CA ASP A 144 14.35 -2.67 -6.22
C ASP A 144 14.15 -3.72 -7.33
N HIS A 145 13.83 -4.96 -6.97
CA HIS A 145 13.43 -5.97 -7.95
C HIS A 145 12.14 -5.62 -8.67
N GLY A 146 11.11 -5.19 -7.94
CA GLY A 146 9.84 -4.74 -8.53
C GLY A 146 10.04 -3.61 -9.53
N ILE A 147 10.82 -2.59 -9.16
CA ILE A 147 11.18 -1.46 -10.02
C ILE A 147 11.89 -1.96 -11.29
N SER A 148 12.88 -2.84 -11.16
CA SER A 148 13.66 -3.34 -12.28
C SER A 148 12.78 -4.03 -13.33
N TYR A 149 11.89 -4.93 -12.91
CA TYR A 149 11.01 -5.65 -13.83
C TYR A 149 9.95 -4.76 -14.48
N LEU A 150 9.35 -3.85 -13.72
CA LEU A 150 8.36 -2.91 -14.26
C LEU A 150 9.01 -1.91 -15.24
N PHE A 151 10.24 -1.47 -14.94
CA PHE A 151 10.98 -0.58 -15.82
C PHE A 151 11.35 -1.27 -17.14
N GLU A 152 11.85 -2.51 -17.10
CA GLU A 152 12.13 -3.31 -18.30
C GLU A 152 10.86 -3.48 -19.16
N ALA A 153 9.74 -3.84 -18.54
CA ALA A 153 8.46 -3.96 -19.25
C ALA A 153 8.05 -2.64 -19.93
N ARG A 154 8.19 -1.53 -19.20
CA ARG A 154 7.84 -0.21 -19.71
C ARG A 154 8.70 0.21 -20.91
N GLU A 155 9.99 -0.01 -20.87
CA GLU A 155 10.92 0.28 -21.98
C GLU A 155 10.54 -0.51 -23.24
N MET A 156 10.23 -1.80 -23.10
CA MET A 156 9.75 -2.63 -24.21
C MET A 156 8.44 -2.10 -24.80
N LEU A 157 7.50 -1.65 -23.95
CA LEU A 157 6.21 -1.10 -24.37
C LEU A 157 6.38 0.23 -25.12
N VAL A 158 7.31 1.11 -24.72
CA VAL A 158 7.63 2.36 -25.43
C VAL A 158 8.06 2.05 -26.87
N GLN A 159 9.01 1.13 -27.04
CA GLN A 159 9.48 0.71 -28.36
C GLN A 159 8.34 0.18 -29.25
N ARG A 160 7.35 -0.51 -28.64
CA ARG A 160 6.19 -1.05 -29.38
C ARG A 160 5.19 0.01 -29.77
N LYS A 161 4.93 0.98 -28.90
CA LYS A 161 4.05 2.11 -29.20
C LYS A 161 4.60 2.97 -30.35
N ASP A 162 5.90 3.23 -30.32
CA ASP A 162 6.59 3.97 -31.39
C ASP A 162 6.51 3.25 -32.75
N ALA A 163 6.38 1.92 -32.74
CA ALA A 163 6.13 1.11 -33.94
C ALA A 163 4.66 1.15 -34.43
N GLY A 164 3.80 1.99 -33.85
CA GLY A 164 2.41 2.19 -34.28
C GLY A 164 1.42 1.09 -33.84
N ASN A 165 1.76 0.31 -32.82
CA ASN A 165 0.87 -0.70 -32.30
C ASN A 165 -0.03 -0.09 -31.21
N ASP A 166 -1.33 0.06 -31.51
CA ASP A 166 -2.34 0.70 -30.64
C ASP A 166 -3.27 -0.35 -29.98
N ASP A 167 -2.73 -1.55 -29.66
CA ASP A 167 -3.48 -2.62 -29.01
C ASP A 167 -3.85 -2.22 -27.56
N MET A 168 -5.09 -2.49 -27.20
CA MET A 168 -5.62 -2.21 -25.86
C MET A 168 -4.79 -2.88 -24.75
N VAL A 169 -4.23 -4.06 -24.99
CA VAL A 169 -3.35 -4.76 -24.02
C VAL A 169 -2.08 -3.96 -23.75
N ILE A 170 -1.53 -3.27 -24.75
CA ILE A 170 -0.34 -2.43 -24.56
C ILE A 170 -0.67 -1.25 -23.64
N TRP A 171 -1.82 -0.61 -23.81
CA TRP A 171 -2.24 0.48 -22.93
C TRP A 171 -2.46 0.03 -21.50
N GLU A 172 -3.11 -1.13 -21.29
CA GLU A 172 -3.29 -1.70 -19.95
C GLU A 172 -1.95 -1.96 -19.23
N LEU A 173 -0.97 -2.49 -19.96
CA LEU A 173 0.35 -2.76 -19.41
C LEU A 173 1.11 -1.46 -19.10
N PHE A 174 0.99 -0.41 -19.94
CA PHE A 174 1.53 0.91 -19.64
C PHE A 174 0.97 1.47 -18.34
N PHE A 175 -0.36 1.44 -18.21
CA PHE A 175 -1.02 1.93 -16.99
C PHE A 175 -0.54 1.19 -15.76
N ALA A 176 -0.41 -0.14 -15.83
CA ALA A 176 0.09 -0.93 -14.73
C ALA A 176 1.56 -0.59 -14.38
N CYS A 177 2.44 -0.43 -15.39
CA CYS A 177 3.82 -0.04 -15.15
C CYS A 177 3.93 1.32 -14.47
N ASP A 178 3.32 2.37 -15.03
CA ASP A 178 3.46 3.73 -14.50
C ASP A 178 2.81 3.88 -13.12
N ASP A 179 1.65 3.25 -12.87
CA ASP A 179 0.98 3.24 -11.56
C ASP A 179 1.88 2.63 -10.47
N HIS A 180 2.44 1.45 -10.74
CA HIS A 180 3.22 0.73 -9.73
C HIS A 180 4.64 1.26 -9.60
N LEU A 181 5.26 1.76 -10.67
CA LEU A 181 6.55 2.47 -10.57
C LEU A 181 6.41 3.73 -9.71
N CYS A 182 5.35 4.51 -9.93
CA CYS A 182 5.04 5.66 -9.09
C CYS A 182 4.96 5.26 -7.61
N ALA A 183 4.18 4.23 -7.29
CA ALA A 183 4.00 3.77 -5.92
C ALA A 183 5.29 3.20 -5.29
N LEU A 184 6.09 2.45 -6.05
CA LEU A 184 7.37 1.90 -5.59
C LEU A 184 8.40 3.00 -5.32
N TYR A 185 8.55 3.96 -6.23
CA TYR A 185 9.46 5.09 -6.02
C TYR A 185 9.03 5.97 -4.85
N ALA A 186 7.71 6.19 -4.67
CA ALA A 186 7.18 6.91 -3.51
C ALA A 186 7.52 6.19 -2.19
N ARG A 187 7.35 4.86 -2.13
CA ARG A 187 7.71 4.02 -0.97
C ARG A 187 9.21 4.06 -0.66
N ARG A 188 10.05 4.20 -1.70
CA ARG A 188 11.51 4.38 -1.57
C ARG A 188 11.93 5.83 -1.30
N CYS A 189 10.99 6.73 -1.04
CA CYS A 189 11.23 8.17 -0.88
C CYS A 189 11.96 8.82 -2.06
N GLN A 190 11.90 8.23 -3.26
CA GLN A 190 12.46 8.79 -4.49
C GLN A 190 11.38 9.64 -5.20
N LEU A 191 10.99 10.75 -4.57
CA LEU A 191 9.79 11.50 -4.92
C LEU A 191 9.81 12.05 -6.35
N GLU A 192 10.95 12.56 -6.82
CA GLU A 192 11.10 13.05 -8.20
C GLU A 192 10.82 11.97 -9.24
N LYS A 193 11.26 10.72 -9.00
CA LYS A 193 10.97 9.62 -9.91
C LYS A 193 9.50 9.19 -9.82
N ALA A 194 8.93 9.18 -8.62
CA ALA A 194 7.52 8.90 -8.43
C ALA A 194 6.66 9.90 -9.21
N LYS A 195 6.93 11.19 -9.09
CA LYS A 195 6.27 12.26 -9.85
C LYS A 195 6.46 12.11 -11.35
N TYR A 196 7.70 11.81 -11.81
CA TYR A 196 7.94 11.57 -13.22
C TYR A 196 7.00 10.50 -13.79
N HIS A 197 6.89 9.33 -13.14
CA HIS A 197 5.99 8.28 -13.59
C HIS A 197 4.52 8.64 -13.46
N ALA A 198 4.12 9.39 -12.43
CA ALA A 198 2.76 9.90 -12.31
C ALA A 198 2.39 10.85 -13.46
N VAL A 199 3.29 11.76 -13.85
CA VAL A 199 3.11 12.64 -15.02
C VAL A 199 3.01 11.84 -16.32
N GLN A 200 3.86 10.81 -16.49
CA GLN A 200 3.79 9.92 -17.66
C GLN A 200 2.45 9.16 -17.68
N PHE A 201 1.97 8.71 -16.53
CA PHE A 201 0.68 8.03 -16.41
C PHE A 201 -0.46 8.94 -16.84
N VAL A 202 -0.50 10.19 -16.39
CA VAL A 202 -1.50 11.19 -16.81
C VAL A 202 -1.41 11.45 -18.32
N ALA A 203 -0.21 11.63 -18.86
CA ALA A 203 -0.01 11.86 -20.29
C ALA A 203 -0.51 10.67 -21.14
N THR A 204 -0.23 9.45 -20.69
CA THR A 204 -0.68 8.22 -21.32
C THR A 204 -2.20 8.07 -21.23
N ALA A 205 -2.82 8.34 -20.06
CA ALA A 205 -4.26 8.27 -19.87
C ALA A 205 -5.04 9.31 -20.71
N ARG A 206 -4.48 10.49 -20.90
CA ARG A 206 -5.07 11.53 -21.80
C ARG A 206 -5.04 11.14 -23.28
N GLN A 207 -4.04 10.36 -23.71
CA GLN A 207 -3.93 9.88 -25.10
C GLN A 207 -4.83 8.65 -25.37
N TYR A 208 -5.11 7.88 -24.36
CA TYR A 208 -5.94 6.68 -24.46
C TYR A 208 -7.38 7.03 -24.85
N LYS A 209 -7.98 6.30 -25.80
CA LYS A 209 -9.34 6.55 -26.32
C LYS A 209 -10.30 5.38 -26.08
N GLY A 210 -10.00 4.51 -25.10
CA GLY A 210 -10.90 3.43 -24.74
C GLY A 210 -12.11 3.90 -23.94
N ARG A 211 -13.07 3.00 -23.75
CA ARG A 211 -14.34 3.32 -23.04
C ARG A 211 -14.12 3.71 -21.58
N ASP A 212 -13.08 3.20 -20.94
CA ASP A 212 -12.68 3.48 -19.55
C ASP A 212 -11.64 4.61 -19.42
N GLN A 213 -11.53 5.50 -20.45
CA GLN A 213 -10.59 6.61 -20.45
C GLN A 213 -10.74 7.49 -19.20
N ALA A 214 -11.98 7.79 -18.82
CA ALA A 214 -12.25 8.63 -17.65
C ALA A 214 -11.69 7.98 -16.37
N ASP A 215 -11.92 6.68 -16.19
CA ASP A 215 -11.42 5.93 -15.02
C ASP A 215 -9.89 5.92 -14.95
N ARG A 216 -9.24 5.67 -16.11
CA ARG A 216 -7.78 5.69 -16.21
C ARG A 216 -7.21 7.06 -15.89
N LEU A 217 -7.85 8.12 -16.40
CA LEU A 217 -7.41 9.48 -16.15
C LEU A 217 -7.63 9.90 -14.68
N ILE A 218 -8.77 9.55 -14.08
CA ILE A 218 -9.02 9.79 -12.65
C ILE A 218 -7.96 9.09 -11.80
N GLY A 219 -7.67 7.81 -12.07
CA GLY A 219 -6.63 7.07 -11.35
C GLY A 219 -5.24 7.70 -11.52
N ALA A 220 -4.88 8.13 -12.73
CA ALA A 220 -3.61 8.79 -13.01
C ALA A 220 -3.47 10.15 -12.30
N LEU A 221 -4.54 10.96 -12.30
CA LEU A 221 -4.59 12.24 -11.59
C LEU A 221 -4.45 12.04 -10.07
N SER A 222 -5.11 11.02 -9.50
CA SER A 222 -4.94 10.68 -8.06
C SER A 222 -3.48 10.34 -7.75
N ARG A 223 -2.79 9.57 -8.61
CA ARG A 223 -1.35 9.27 -8.42
C ARG A 223 -0.48 10.51 -8.50
N LEU A 224 -0.76 11.41 -9.44
CA LEU A 224 -0.02 12.67 -9.56
C LEU A 224 -0.25 13.58 -8.36
N SER A 225 -1.50 13.73 -7.91
CA SER A 225 -1.82 14.48 -6.70
C SER A 225 -1.10 13.92 -5.48
N ALA A 226 -1.14 12.60 -5.26
CA ALA A 226 -0.44 11.96 -4.16
C ALA A 226 1.09 12.19 -4.21
N SER A 227 1.70 12.13 -5.41
CA SER A 227 3.14 12.37 -5.58
C SER A 227 3.52 13.82 -5.26
N LEU A 228 2.72 14.79 -5.71
CA LEU A 228 2.90 16.21 -5.40
C LEU A 228 2.69 16.50 -3.91
N HIS A 229 1.73 15.83 -3.29
CA HIS A 229 1.48 15.92 -1.85
C HIS A 229 2.70 15.45 -1.04
N LEU A 230 3.30 14.33 -1.42
CA LEU A 230 4.54 13.82 -0.79
C LEU A 230 5.72 14.78 -0.95
N GLU A 231 5.80 15.53 -2.06
CA GLU A 231 6.77 16.61 -2.26
C GLU A 231 6.43 17.89 -1.47
N SER A 232 5.33 17.91 -0.72
CA SER A 232 4.80 19.09 -0.04
C SER A 232 4.38 20.23 -0.98
N ASN A 233 4.18 19.94 -2.27
CA ASN A 233 3.64 20.89 -3.25
C ASN A 233 2.11 20.87 -3.24
N TYR A 234 1.53 21.31 -2.13
CA TYR A 234 0.09 21.22 -1.86
C TYR A 234 -0.79 22.01 -2.82
N PRO A 235 -0.42 23.23 -3.29
CA PRO A 235 -1.26 23.98 -4.23
C PRO A 235 -1.41 23.27 -5.57
N GLU A 236 -0.33 22.72 -6.14
CA GLU A 236 -0.39 21.98 -7.38
C GLU A 236 -1.10 20.62 -7.19
N SER A 237 -0.85 19.95 -6.06
CA SER A 237 -1.55 18.73 -5.67
C SER A 237 -3.06 18.94 -5.59
N LEU A 238 -3.52 20.04 -4.97
CA LEU A 238 -4.93 20.40 -4.89
C LEU A 238 -5.54 20.64 -6.27
N ALA A 239 -4.87 21.38 -7.13
CA ALA A 239 -5.38 21.64 -8.49
C ALA A 239 -5.58 20.34 -9.29
N VAL A 240 -4.65 19.37 -9.17
CA VAL A 240 -4.76 18.06 -9.81
C VAL A 240 -5.88 17.22 -9.17
N ALA A 241 -6.03 17.27 -7.86
CA ALA A 241 -7.11 16.57 -7.14
C ALA A 241 -8.48 17.13 -7.51
N GLU A 242 -8.60 18.46 -7.70
CA GLU A 242 -9.83 19.12 -8.19
C GLU A 242 -10.19 18.66 -9.62
N GLU A 243 -9.19 18.57 -10.53
CA GLU A 243 -9.41 18.02 -11.88
C GLU A 243 -9.97 16.60 -11.79
N SER A 244 -9.38 15.76 -10.93
CA SER A 244 -9.83 14.38 -10.69
C SER A 244 -11.27 14.33 -10.15
N TYR A 245 -11.60 15.16 -9.16
CA TYR A 245 -12.93 15.23 -8.54
C TYR A 245 -14.00 15.71 -9.53
N ILE A 246 -13.71 16.77 -10.32
CA ILE A 246 -14.62 17.28 -11.35
C ILE A 246 -14.90 16.20 -12.39
N LEU A 247 -13.85 15.50 -12.85
CA LEU A 247 -14.00 14.43 -13.82
C LEU A 247 -14.81 13.26 -13.24
N ALA A 248 -14.53 12.83 -12.01
CA ALA A 248 -15.28 11.78 -11.32
C ALA A 248 -16.76 12.16 -11.17
N SER A 249 -17.06 13.39 -10.70
CA SER A 249 -18.42 13.89 -10.50
C SER A 249 -19.22 14.03 -11.80
N LYS A 250 -18.54 14.16 -12.94
CA LYS A 250 -19.17 14.19 -14.26
C LYS A 250 -19.62 12.80 -14.71
N HIS A 251 -18.89 11.76 -14.35
CA HIS A 251 -19.12 10.41 -14.85
C HIS A 251 -19.86 9.51 -13.86
N TYR A 252 -19.86 9.85 -12.57
CA TYR A 252 -20.41 9.02 -11.50
C TYR A 252 -21.38 9.80 -10.61
N SER A 253 -22.23 9.07 -9.91
CA SER A 253 -23.10 9.66 -8.87
C SER A 253 -22.27 10.19 -7.69
N PRO A 254 -22.76 11.18 -6.93
CA PRO A 254 -22.06 11.69 -5.74
C PRO A 254 -21.72 10.61 -4.71
N ALA A 255 -22.52 9.54 -4.66
CA ALA A 255 -22.32 8.40 -3.77
C ALA A 255 -21.35 7.34 -4.33
N HIS A 256 -20.77 7.51 -5.50
CA HIS A 256 -19.87 6.51 -6.09
C HIS A 256 -18.50 6.55 -5.41
N SER A 257 -17.89 5.38 -5.17
CA SER A 257 -16.59 5.25 -4.50
C SER A 257 -15.45 6.05 -5.16
N THR A 258 -15.49 6.19 -6.49
CA THR A 258 -14.51 7.00 -7.25
C THR A 258 -14.61 8.48 -6.90
N VAL A 259 -15.83 9.05 -6.77
CA VAL A 259 -16.05 10.45 -6.37
C VAL A 259 -15.57 10.66 -4.93
N LEU A 260 -15.90 9.72 -4.06
CA LEU A 260 -15.46 9.73 -2.66
C LEU A 260 -13.92 9.69 -2.58
N SER A 261 -13.26 8.85 -3.37
CA SER A 261 -11.79 8.75 -3.39
C SER A 261 -11.14 10.05 -3.86
N ALA A 262 -11.63 10.63 -4.97
CA ALA A 262 -11.10 11.91 -5.48
C ALA A 262 -11.31 13.08 -4.49
N SER A 263 -12.48 13.12 -3.82
CA SER A 263 -12.75 14.11 -2.78
C SER A 263 -11.83 13.94 -1.56
N ARG A 264 -11.46 12.73 -1.18
CA ARG A 264 -10.50 12.46 -0.09
C ARG A 264 -9.12 13.04 -0.38
N GLU A 265 -8.66 12.97 -1.63
CA GLU A 265 -7.39 13.59 -2.05
C GLU A 265 -7.44 15.12 -1.88
N MET A 266 -8.55 15.76 -2.31
CA MET A 266 -8.75 17.21 -2.10
C MET A 266 -8.73 17.57 -0.60
N ILE A 267 -9.47 16.85 0.22
CA ILE A 267 -9.52 17.06 1.68
C ILE A 267 -8.11 16.96 2.26
N SER A 268 -7.31 15.96 1.85
CA SER A 268 -5.93 15.80 2.33
C SER A 268 -5.05 17.00 1.97
N CYS A 269 -5.19 17.55 0.76
CA CYS A 269 -4.46 18.74 0.33
C CYS A 269 -4.90 19.99 1.11
N LEU A 270 -6.20 20.19 1.29
CA LEU A 270 -6.75 21.32 2.05
C LEU A 270 -6.31 21.28 3.51
N MET A 271 -6.29 20.10 4.13
CA MET A 271 -5.76 19.88 5.48
C MET A 271 -4.28 20.28 5.59
N ALA A 272 -3.46 19.86 4.63
CA ALA A 272 -2.05 20.20 4.58
C ALA A 272 -1.81 21.72 4.41
N MET A 273 -2.71 22.40 3.68
CA MET A 273 -2.71 23.87 3.49
C MET A 273 -3.36 24.60 4.67
N LYS A 274 -3.90 23.89 5.67
CA LYS A 274 -4.63 24.43 6.83
C LYS A 274 -5.94 25.13 6.47
N ASP A 275 -6.51 24.86 5.30
CA ASP A 275 -7.87 25.28 4.96
C ASP A 275 -8.90 24.29 5.52
N TYR A 276 -9.01 24.31 6.83
CA TYR A 276 -9.88 23.38 7.56
C TYR A 276 -11.37 23.65 7.28
N SER A 277 -11.75 24.86 6.92
CA SER A 277 -13.14 25.22 6.64
C SER A 277 -13.64 24.54 5.38
N THR A 278 -12.87 24.67 4.30
CA THR A 278 -13.20 24.01 3.03
C THR A 278 -13.10 22.49 3.14
N ALA A 279 -12.06 21.97 3.85
CA ALA A 279 -11.89 20.55 4.12
C ALA A 279 -13.10 19.96 4.88
N ASP A 280 -13.61 20.64 5.91
CA ASP A 280 -14.79 20.23 6.70
C ASP A 280 -16.03 20.13 5.81
N THR A 281 -16.25 21.12 4.94
CA THR A 281 -17.39 21.14 4.01
C THR A 281 -17.42 19.90 3.12
N TYR A 282 -16.31 19.59 2.44
CA TYR A 282 -16.23 18.39 1.59
C TYR A 282 -16.31 17.10 2.40
N CYS A 283 -15.70 17.06 3.58
CA CYS A 283 -15.74 15.88 4.43
C CYS A 283 -17.14 15.58 4.95
N ARG A 284 -17.92 16.61 5.34
CA ARG A 284 -19.32 16.47 5.73
C ARG A 284 -20.22 16.00 4.58
N MET A 285 -19.96 16.51 3.36
CA MET A 285 -20.65 15.99 2.16
C MET A 285 -20.38 14.51 1.94
N ASN A 286 -19.11 14.09 2.05
CA ASN A 286 -18.72 12.68 1.94
C ASN A 286 -19.39 11.84 3.05
N TYR A 287 -19.38 12.35 4.28
CA TYR A 287 -19.99 11.65 5.42
C TYR A 287 -21.49 11.45 5.23
N ALA A 288 -22.21 12.48 4.79
CA ALA A 288 -23.63 12.39 4.49
C ALA A 288 -23.92 11.29 3.44
N ASN A 289 -23.13 11.23 2.35
CA ASN A 289 -23.27 10.20 1.33
C ASN A 289 -23.02 8.78 1.88
N VAL A 290 -21.98 8.63 2.73
CA VAL A 290 -21.52 7.33 3.24
C VAL A 290 -22.46 6.75 4.30
N ILE A 291 -23.17 7.60 5.08
CA ILE A 291 -24.12 7.16 6.11
C ILE A 291 -25.55 7.03 5.58
N ASP A 292 -25.85 7.56 4.39
CA ASP A 292 -27.21 7.51 3.82
C ASP A 292 -27.63 6.03 3.65
N PRO A 293 -28.75 5.60 4.25
CA PRO A 293 -29.27 4.24 4.10
C PRO A 293 -29.53 3.84 2.64
N MET A 294 -29.82 4.79 1.76
CA MET A 294 -30.02 4.53 0.32
C MET A 294 -28.74 4.04 -0.34
N ASN A 295 -27.57 4.40 0.21
CA ASN A 295 -26.25 4.02 -0.29
C ASN A 295 -25.63 2.86 0.52
N ALA A 296 -26.39 2.18 1.38
CA ALA A 296 -25.88 1.20 2.34
C ALA A 296 -25.14 -0.01 1.69
N GLY A 297 -25.35 -0.30 0.41
CA GLY A 297 -24.69 -1.34 -0.34
C GLY A 297 -23.44 -0.90 -1.10
N GLU A 298 -23.19 0.41 -1.26
CA GLU A 298 -22.07 0.95 -2.04
C GLU A 298 -20.78 1.14 -1.23
N TYR A 299 -20.91 1.29 0.10
CA TYR A 299 -19.79 1.58 0.98
C TYR A 299 -19.55 0.47 1.99
N ASP A 300 -18.32 0.05 2.09
CA ASP A 300 -17.90 -0.89 3.12
C ASP A 300 -17.63 -0.15 4.47
N VAL A 301 -17.36 -0.94 5.51
CA VAL A 301 -17.03 -0.41 6.84
C VAL A 301 -15.77 0.47 6.79
N LYS A 302 -14.83 0.19 5.86
CA LYS A 302 -13.58 0.95 5.74
C LYS A 302 -13.84 2.36 5.24
N ASP A 303 -14.73 2.54 4.27
CA ASP A 303 -15.09 3.87 3.75
C ASP A 303 -15.72 4.74 4.82
N ARG A 304 -16.65 4.17 5.62
CA ARG A 304 -17.28 4.86 6.73
C ARG A 304 -16.27 5.30 7.77
N VAL A 305 -15.41 4.38 8.18
CA VAL A 305 -14.38 4.66 9.19
C VAL A 305 -13.38 5.70 8.69
N PHE A 306 -12.97 5.61 7.42
CA PHE A 306 -12.04 6.58 6.85
C PHE A 306 -12.64 8.00 6.85
N THR A 307 -13.89 8.15 6.42
CA THR A 307 -14.56 9.46 6.37
C THR A 307 -14.81 10.04 7.76
N MET A 308 -15.22 9.21 8.74
CA MET A 308 -15.28 9.62 10.14
C MET A 308 -13.92 10.07 10.67
N GLY A 309 -12.85 9.33 10.30
CA GLY A 309 -11.49 9.66 10.68
C GLY A 309 -11.03 11.01 10.14
N GLN A 310 -11.37 11.36 8.91
CA GLN A 310 -11.07 12.68 8.35
C GLN A 310 -11.78 13.82 9.09
N LEU A 311 -13.05 13.66 9.46
CA LEU A 311 -13.77 14.66 10.29
C LEU A 311 -13.09 14.88 11.64
N VAL A 312 -12.69 13.79 12.27
CA VAL A 312 -11.94 13.82 13.54
C VAL A 312 -10.60 14.53 13.37
N ASP A 313 -9.85 14.22 12.29
CA ASP A 313 -8.56 14.84 12.01
C ASP A 313 -8.69 16.36 11.78
N ILE A 314 -9.75 16.79 11.08
CA ILE A 314 -10.05 18.21 10.88
C ILE A 314 -10.29 18.89 12.21
N TRP A 315 -11.13 18.31 13.08
CA TRP A 315 -11.39 18.87 14.39
C TRP A 315 -10.13 18.90 15.27
N LEU A 316 -9.32 17.85 15.25
CA LEU A 316 -8.06 17.80 16.00
C LEU A 316 -7.06 18.87 15.54
N ALA A 317 -7.06 19.21 14.25
CA ALA A 317 -6.14 20.17 13.65
C ALA A 317 -6.58 21.64 13.80
N LYS A 318 -7.90 21.89 13.97
CA LYS A 318 -8.42 23.24 14.19
C LYS A 318 -8.00 23.79 15.57
N GLU A 319 -7.77 25.08 15.64
CA GLU A 319 -7.76 25.79 16.94
C GLU A 319 -9.17 25.74 17.54
N PRO A 320 -9.28 25.75 18.86
CA PRO A 320 -10.59 25.81 19.53
C PRO A 320 -11.42 27.01 19.05
N ASP A 321 -12.73 26.82 18.92
CA ASP A 321 -13.65 27.92 18.59
C ASP A 321 -13.78 28.87 19.79
N ASP A 322 -13.84 30.17 19.52
CA ASP A 322 -14.03 31.19 20.57
C ASP A 322 -15.43 31.09 21.21
N ASP A 323 -16.42 30.54 20.52
CA ASP A 323 -17.72 30.21 21.07
C ASP A 323 -17.67 28.86 21.81
N GLU A 324 -17.71 28.91 23.14
CA GLU A 324 -17.65 27.74 24.02
C GLU A 324 -18.76 26.70 23.72
N ILE A 325 -19.94 27.15 23.29
CA ILE A 325 -21.06 26.26 22.96
C ILE A 325 -20.78 25.53 21.66
N VAL A 326 -20.25 26.24 20.65
CA VAL A 326 -19.86 25.66 19.35
C VAL A 326 -18.73 24.67 19.54
N GLU A 327 -17.67 25.05 20.27
CA GLU A 327 -16.52 24.15 20.52
C GLU A 327 -16.96 22.89 21.27
N LYS A 328 -17.81 23.03 22.30
CA LYS A 328 -18.36 21.87 23.02
C LYS A 328 -19.15 20.94 22.11
N THR A 329 -19.97 21.49 21.21
CA THR A 329 -20.78 20.69 20.28
C THR A 329 -19.89 19.92 19.30
N LEU A 330 -18.84 20.58 18.78
CA LEU A 330 -17.87 19.96 17.89
C LEU A 330 -17.03 18.87 18.61
N ALA A 331 -16.67 19.11 19.86
CA ALA A 331 -15.99 18.14 20.70
C ALA A 331 -16.85 16.88 20.94
N ASP A 332 -18.13 17.06 21.29
CA ASP A 332 -19.06 15.95 21.51
C ASP A 332 -19.30 15.14 20.22
N GLU A 333 -19.38 15.80 19.05
CA GLU A 333 -19.44 15.14 17.74
C GLU A 333 -18.17 14.33 17.47
N ALA A 334 -16.98 14.90 17.68
CA ALA A 334 -15.70 14.22 17.45
C ALA A 334 -15.53 13.01 18.38
N ILE A 335 -15.98 13.10 19.63
CA ILE A 335 -15.98 11.98 20.59
C ILE A 335 -16.91 10.86 20.11
N ASP A 336 -18.15 11.20 19.70
CA ASP A 336 -19.10 10.20 19.19
C ASP A 336 -18.55 9.47 17.96
N LEU A 337 -18.05 10.23 16.99
CA LEU A 337 -17.43 9.66 15.79
C LEU A 337 -16.26 8.72 16.13
N SER A 338 -15.37 9.15 17.03
CA SER A 338 -14.20 8.36 17.43
C SER A 338 -14.60 7.09 18.17
N ARG A 339 -15.60 7.13 19.05
CA ARG A 339 -16.15 5.96 19.74
C ARG A 339 -16.80 4.99 18.74
N ARG A 340 -17.54 5.49 17.78
CA ARG A 340 -18.17 4.68 16.72
C ARG A 340 -17.10 3.99 15.85
N MET A 341 -16.05 4.73 15.45
CA MET A 341 -14.91 4.15 14.71
C MET A 341 -14.25 3.02 15.50
N TYR A 342 -14.02 3.23 16.80
CA TYR A 342 -13.41 2.23 17.67
C TYR A 342 -14.31 1.00 17.84
N ALA A 343 -15.63 1.19 18.03
CA ALA A 343 -16.60 0.11 18.22
C ALA A 343 -16.76 -0.80 17.00
N LEU A 344 -16.61 -0.26 15.79
CA LEU A 344 -16.82 -1.01 14.53
C LEU A 344 -15.85 -2.20 14.34
N ASN A 345 -14.77 -2.31 15.13
CA ASN A 345 -13.79 -3.39 14.95
C ASN A 345 -13.07 -3.82 16.24
N LYS A 346 -13.73 -3.69 17.39
CA LYS A 346 -13.15 -3.94 18.71
C LYS A 346 -12.53 -5.34 18.88
N GLU A 347 -13.01 -6.33 18.11
CA GLU A 347 -12.56 -7.73 18.24
C GLU A 347 -11.16 -8.00 17.67
N ASN A 348 -10.61 -7.10 16.84
CA ASN A 348 -9.31 -7.26 16.18
C ASN A 348 -8.29 -6.20 16.61
N LEU A 349 -8.10 -6.00 17.92
CA LEU A 349 -7.19 -4.99 18.50
C LEU A 349 -5.71 -5.12 18.08
N HIS A 350 -5.32 -6.26 17.53
CA HIS A 350 -3.95 -6.54 17.09
C HIS A 350 -3.65 -6.06 15.65
N THR A 351 -4.57 -5.34 14.99
CA THR A 351 -4.32 -4.76 13.68
C THR A 351 -3.97 -3.27 13.80
N TYR A 352 -3.07 -2.78 12.94
CA TYR A 352 -2.70 -1.37 12.86
C TYR A 352 -3.91 -0.42 12.77
N ILE A 353 -4.94 -0.82 12.01
CA ILE A 353 -6.15 -0.03 11.82
C ILE A 353 -6.88 0.21 13.15
N ASN A 354 -6.91 -0.76 14.02
CA ASN A 354 -7.59 -0.63 15.32
C ASN A 354 -6.76 0.14 16.33
N PHE A 355 -5.44 0.03 16.26
CA PHE A 355 -4.53 0.87 17.00
C PHE A 355 -4.73 2.35 16.64
N ASP A 356 -4.76 2.70 15.35
CA ASP A 356 -4.97 4.06 14.87
C ASP A 356 -6.31 4.64 15.37
N ARG A 357 -7.37 3.83 15.38
CA ARG A 357 -8.69 4.24 15.89
C ARG A 357 -8.68 4.50 17.40
N LEU A 358 -8.05 3.60 18.15
CA LEU A 358 -7.89 3.75 19.59
C LEU A 358 -7.06 5.01 19.90
N TYR A 359 -5.97 5.21 19.15
CA TYR A 359 -5.14 6.38 19.27
C TYR A 359 -5.89 7.68 19.00
N LYS A 360 -6.68 7.77 17.92
CA LYS A 360 -7.53 8.93 17.62
C LYS A 360 -8.56 9.20 18.71
N LEU A 361 -9.20 8.16 19.25
CA LEU A 361 -10.12 8.34 20.37
C LEU A 361 -9.44 8.95 21.59
N CYS A 362 -8.24 8.47 21.94
CA CYS A 362 -7.48 9.07 23.04
C CYS A 362 -7.12 10.54 22.76
N GLN A 363 -6.67 10.87 21.53
CA GLN A 363 -6.37 12.26 21.16
C GLN A 363 -7.57 13.18 21.30
N VAL A 364 -8.74 12.73 20.87
CA VAL A 364 -9.99 13.50 20.96
C VAL A 364 -10.38 13.74 22.41
N LEU A 365 -10.34 12.69 23.24
CA LEU A 365 -10.67 12.81 24.68
C LEU A 365 -9.71 13.76 25.40
N LEU A 366 -8.42 13.72 25.06
CA LEU A 366 -7.42 14.62 25.62
C LEU A 366 -7.64 16.09 25.18
N LYS A 367 -7.92 16.33 23.88
CA LYS A 367 -8.20 17.67 23.36
C LYS A 367 -9.49 18.22 23.96
N ALA A 368 -10.53 17.40 24.14
CA ALA A 368 -11.79 17.77 24.78
C ALA A 368 -11.69 17.90 26.31
N ASN A 369 -10.49 17.74 26.89
CA ASN A 369 -10.24 17.77 28.33
C ASN A 369 -11.09 16.76 29.13
N GLN A 370 -11.45 15.64 28.52
CA GLN A 370 -12.19 14.55 29.17
C GLN A 370 -11.21 13.54 29.79
N LEU A 371 -10.58 13.93 30.89
CA LEU A 371 -9.59 13.13 31.61
C LEU A 371 -10.32 12.25 32.65
N THR A 372 -10.88 11.12 32.18
CA THR A 372 -11.64 10.18 32.99
C THR A 372 -10.86 8.87 33.15
N GLU A 373 -11.33 8.00 34.06
CA GLU A 373 -10.82 6.62 34.16
C GLU A 373 -10.92 5.85 32.84
N GLU A 374 -11.93 6.17 31.99
CA GLU A 374 -12.03 5.62 30.64
C GLU A 374 -10.79 5.98 29.79
N THR A 375 -10.42 7.27 29.80
CA THR A 375 -9.25 7.77 29.02
C THR A 375 -7.94 7.10 29.47
N GLU A 376 -7.74 6.96 30.78
CA GLU A 376 -6.59 6.24 31.35
C GLU A 376 -6.57 4.77 30.92
N GLY A 377 -7.73 4.09 31.01
CA GLY A 377 -7.86 2.70 30.59
C GLY A 377 -7.56 2.47 29.10
N LEU A 378 -8.00 3.41 28.23
CA LEU A 378 -7.71 3.35 26.79
C LEU A 378 -6.24 3.62 26.49
N LEU A 379 -5.57 4.54 27.20
CA LEU A 379 -4.13 4.78 27.09
C LEU A 379 -3.32 3.55 27.53
N HIS A 380 -3.67 2.91 28.64
CA HIS A 380 -3.04 1.65 29.04
C HIS A 380 -3.23 0.54 28.00
N GLN A 381 -4.39 0.48 27.36
CA GLN A 381 -4.64 -0.48 26.29
C GLN A 381 -3.77 -0.21 25.07
N LEU A 382 -3.55 1.08 24.71
CA LEU A 382 -2.60 1.45 23.65
C LEU A 382 -1.18 0.97 23.95
N VAL A 383 -0.65 1.23 25.18
CA VAL A 383 0.67 0.75 25.59
C VAL A 383 0.76 -0.75 25.48
N LYS A 384 -0.25 -1.47 25.98
CA LYS A 384 -0.29 -2.94 25.90
C LYS A 384 -0.26 -3.44 24.46
N CYS A 385 -0.96 -2.76 23.55
CA CYS A 385 -0.89 -3.09 22.13
C CYS A 385 0.51 -2.89 21.55
N CYS A 386 1.20 -1.83 21.92
CA CYS A 386 2.55 -1.52 21.44
C CYS A 386 3.62 -2.47 21.99
N THR A 387 3.42 -3.03 23.17
CA THR A 387 4.40 -3.92 23.84
C THR A 387 4.20 -5.40 23.52
N ALA A 388 3.13 -5.79 22.82
CA ALA A 388 2.88 -7.17 22.41
C ALA A 388 3.89 -7.63 21.34
N GLU A 389 4.54 -8.78 21.55
CA GLU A 389 5.65 -9.31 20.73
C GLU A 389 5.34 -9.50 19.24
N ASN A 390 4.07 -9.50 18.82
CA ASN A 390 3.64 -9.77 17.45
C ASN A 390 3.11 -8.53 16.71
N PHE A 391 3.37 -7.34 17.23
CA PHE A 391 2.69 -6.14 16.79
C PHE A 391 3.54 -5.32 15.82
N PHE A 392 3.62 -5.63 14.55
CA PHE A 392 4.11 -4.76 13.47
C PHE A 392 5.59 -4.82 13.06
N ASP A 393 5.78 -4.45 11.80
CA ASP A 393 6.96 -3.90 11.18
C ASP A 393 7.56 -2.76 12.05
N GLY A 394 8.87 -2.76 12.21
CA GLY A 394 9.58 -1.88 13.16
C GLY A 394 9.29 -0.38 12.99
N ASP A 395 9.03 0.10 11.76
CA ASP A 395 8.74 1.51 11.50
C ASP A 395 7.35 1.92 11.99
N ARG A 396 6.37 1.02 11.92
CA ARG A 396 5.01 1.26 12.42
C ARG A 396 4.96 1.26 13.94
N ILE A 397 5.72 0.37 14.59
CA ILE A 397 5.83 0.37 16.06
C ILE A 397 6.43 1.70 16.52
N ARG A 398 7.49 2.19 15.88
CA ARG A 398 8.14 3.46 16.22
C ARG A 398 7.21 4.64 16.11
N ASN A 399 6.53 4.79 14.96
CA ASN A 399 5.58 5.88 14.77
C ASN A 399 4.45 5.83 15.81
N SER A 400 3.98 4.63 16.12
CA SER A 400 2.94 4.43 17.15
C SER A 400 3.44 4.80 18.55
N MET A 401 4.69 4.45 18.89
CA MET A 401 5.30 4.80 20.18
C MET A 401 5.58 6.30 20.30
N CYS A 402 6.05 6.96 19.23
CA CYS A 402 6.19 8.42 19.21
C CYS A 402 4.86 9.11 19.48
N ASN A 403 3.83 8.68 18.80
CA ASN A 403 2.49 9.20 18.97
C ASN A 403 1.93 8.96 20.37
N LEU A 404 2.22 7.79 20.95
CA LEU A 404 1.81 7.46 22.31
C LEU A 404 2.55 8.28 23.35
N GLY A 405 3.86 8.50 23.15
CA GLY A 405 4.66 9.38 24.00
C GLY A 405 4.12 10.82 24.02
N ASP A 406 3.71 11.35 22.87
CA ASP A 406 3.09 12.67 22.76
C ASP A 406 1.75 12.74 23.53
N LEU A 407 0.94 11.69 23.48
CA LEU A 407 -0.31 11.62 24.26
C LEU A 407 -0.06 11.60 25.76
N TYR A 408 0.89 10.79 26.25
CA TYR A 408 1.21 10.76 27.66
C TYR A 408 1.82 12.07 28.14
N LEU A 409 2.63 12.72 27.31
CA LEU A 409 3.17 14.04 27.62
C LEU A 409 2.07 15.10 27.78
N ARG A 410 1.07 15.09 26.91
CA ARG A 410 -0.12 15.97 27.03
C ARG A 410 -0.91 15.65 28.29
N LEU A 411 -1.12 14.39 28.57
CA LEU A 411 -1.80 13.95 29.80
C LEU A 411 -1.04 14.42 31.04
N TYR A 412 0.29 14.21 31.07
CA TYR A 412 1.15 14.66 32.16
C TYR A 412 1.06 16.19 32.37
N ASN A 413 1.10 16.97 31.30
CA ASN A 413 1.03 18.43 31.37
C ASN A 413 -0.36 18.96 31.77
N SER A 414 -1.43 18.20 31.55
CA SER A 414 -2.81 18.59 31.87
C SER A 414 -3.27 18.18 33.27
N LEU A 415 -2.56 17.26 33.93
CA LEU A 415 -2.91 16.77 35.26
C LEU A 415 -2.15 17.50 36.37
N PRO A 416 -2.80 17.78 37.52
CA PRO A 416 -2.11 18.28 38.69
C PRO A 416 -1.12 17.23 39.23
N MET A 417 -0.05 17.69 39.89
CA MET A 417 0.96 16.82 40.52
C MET A 417 0.29 15.89 41.55
N GLY A 418 0.36 14.57 41.35
CA GLY A 418 -0.26 13.56 42.17
C GLY A 418 -0.10 12.15 41.58
N GLU A 419 -0.83 11.15 42.11
CA GLU A 419 -0.73 9.75 41.68
C GLU A 419 -0.92 9.55 40.16
N LYS A 420 -1.85 10.30 39.52
CA LYS A 420 -2.09 10.24 38.09
C LYS A 420 -0.89 10.74 37.26
N SER A 421 -0.17 11.73 37.77
CA SER A 421 1.06 12.22 37.13
C SER A 421 2.19 11.19 37.18
N THR A 422 2.26 10.38 38.23
CA THR A 422 3.26 9.32 38.37
C THR A 422 3.02 8.21 37.32
N ILE A 423 1.78 7.79 37.14
CA ILE A 423 1.42 6.77 36.13
C ILE A 423 1.73 7.27 34.71
N ALA A 424 1.43 8.54 34.41
CA ALA A 424 1.76 9.12 33.10
C ALA A 424 3.27 9.16 32.87
N LEU A 425 4.07 9.48 33.91
CA LEU A 425 5.53 9.50 33.82
C LEU A 425 6.10 8.11 33.59
N GLU A 426 5.65 7.10 34.34
CA GLU A 426 6.07 5.69 34.17
C GLU A 426 5.78 5.19 32.74
N ASN A 427 4.65 5.54 32.17
CA ASN A 427 4.29 5.16 30.79
C ASN A 427 5.11 5.93 29.75
N LEU A 428 5.48 7.20 30.00
CA LEU A 428 6.40 7.95 29.16
C LEU A 428 7.79 7.28 29.15
N GLU A 429 8.33 6.93 30.33
CA GLU A 429 9.62 6.23 30.46
C GLU A 429 9.61 4.88 29.74
N LEU A 430 8.49 4.15 29.82
CA LEU A 430 8.31 2.88 29.10
C LEU A 430 8.33 3.08 27.59
N CYS A 431 7.65 4.11 27.08
CA CYS A 431 7.67 4.46 25.67
C CYS A 431 9.08 4.85 25.19
N GLU A 432 9.80 5.67 25.96
CA GLU A 432 11.18 6.06 25.66
C GLU A 432 12.11 4.85 25.60
N LYS A 433 12.06 3.99 26.64
CA LYS A 433 12.85 2.76 26.68
C LYS A 433 12.61 1.88 25.47
N LYS A 434 11.35 1.68 25.10
CA LYS A 434 11.00 0.85 23.94
C LYS A 434 11.44 1.45 22.61
N MET A 435 11.39 2.76 22.48
CA MET A 435 11.94 3.47 21.33
C MET A 435 13.45 3.26 21.21
N LEU A 436 14.19 3.38 22.31
CA LEU A 436 15.63 3.16 22.33
C LEU A 436 16.01 1.70 21.98
N GLU A 437 15.24 0.72 22.44
CA GLU A 437 15.40 -0.69 22.05
C GLU A 437 15.23 -0.86 20.52
N LEU A 438 14.23 -0.23 19.93
CA LEU A 438 13.99 -0.25 18.47
C LEU A 438 15.08 0.49 17.69
N GLU A 439 15.65 1.57 18.25
CA GLU A 439 16.79 2.29 17.66
C GLU A 439 18.05 1.44 17.58
N SER A 440 18.29 0.60 18.58
CA SER A 440 19.46 -0.28 18.63
C SER A 440 19.41 -1.44 17.64
N CYS A 441 18.24 -1.78 17.12
CA CYS A 441 18.01 -2.91 16.21
C CYS A 441 18.09 -2.53 14.72
N ASN A 442 18.40 -1.26 14.34
CA ASN A 442 18.26 -0.80 12.96
C ASN A 442 19.54 -0.26 12.32
N ASP A 443 19.82 -0.75 11.13
CA ASP A 443 20.99 -0.45 10.29
C ASP A 443 20.80 0.71 9.29
N GLY A 444 20.20 1.82 9.72
CA GLY A 444 20.38 3.10 9.03
C GLY A 444 19.40 3.50 7.92
N SER A 445 18.13 3.16 7.94
CA SER A 445 17.16 3.68 6.95
C SER A 445 16.70 5.11 7.28
N VAL A 446 16.72 5.99 6.26
CA VAL A 446 16.61 7.46 6.32
C VAL A 446 15.25 8.03 6.79
N GLY A 447 14.15 7.25 6.76
CA GLY A 447 12.83 7.69 7.24
C GLY A 447 12.74 7.95 8.75
N TYR A 448 13.79 7.68 9.44
CA TYR A 448 13.96 7.52 10.87
C TYR A 448 14.20 8.81 11.69
N ILE A 449 14.81 9.82 11.08
CA ILE A 449 15.39 10.99 11.80
C ILE A 449 14.31 11.95 12.30
N MET A 450 13.14 11.99 11.69
CA MET A 450 12.11 13.00 12.01
C MET A 450 11.33 12.73 13.31
N GLY A 451 11.08 11.48 13.67
CA GLY A 451 10.29 11.11 14.86
C GLY A 451 11.08 11.24 16.17
N SER A 452 12.29 10.70 16.21
CA SER A 452 13.15 10.70 17.43
C SER A 452 13.66 12.11 17.79
N GLN A 453 13.90 12.98 16.79
CA GLN A 453 14.30 14.37 17.03
C GLN A 453 13.19 15.25 17.61
N ARG A 454 11.91 14.89 17.42
CA ARG A 454 10.78 15.63 18.02
C ARG A 454 10.60 15.37 19.52
N ILE A 455 10.93 14.18 19.98
CA ILE A 455 10.67 13.73 21.35
C ILE A 455 11.91 13.89 22.25
N LYS A 456 13.12 13.66 21.74
CA LYS A 456 14.37 13.86 22.52
C LYS A 456 14.51 15.22 23.23
N PRO A 457 14.13 16.38 22.63
CA PRO A 457 14.17 17.65 23.35
C PRO A 457 13.18 17.73 24.51
N TYR A 458 12.02 17.05 24.41
CA TYR A 458 11.00 17.08 25.44
C TYR A 458 11.41 16.29 26.69
N PHE A 459 12.02 15.12 26.52
CA PHE A 459 12.51 14.31 27.64
C PHE A 459 13.69 14.98 28.35
N LYS A 460 14.64 15.57 27.60
CA LYS A 460 15.82 16.21 28.15
C LYS A 460 15.52 17.45 28.98
N ASN A 461 14.48 18.20 28.63
CA ASN A 461 14.09 19.42 29.32
C ASN A 461 13.15 19.18 30.51
N ASN A 462 12.44 18.05 30.55
CA ASN A 462 11.45 17.78 31.60
C ASN A 462 11.97 16.83 32.69
N THR A 463 13.01 16.04 32.46
CA THR A 463 13.70 15.29 33.50
C THR A 463 14.55 16.15 34.42
N GLU A 464 15.01 17.34 33.96
CA GLU A 464 15.70 18.30 34.82
C GLU A 464 14.75 19.12 35.74
N LEU A 465 13.44 19.08 35.48
CA LEU A 465 12.42 19.76 36.30
C LEU A 465 11.81 18.85 37.40
N CYS A 466 12.14 17.57 37.43
CA CYS A 466 11.61 16.57 38.37
C CYS A 466 12.65 16.15 39.45
N ILE A 467 13.85 16.79 39.52
CA ILE A 467 14.82 16.65 40.58
C ILE A 467 14.88 17.99 41.31
#